data_e8f0f995cf68c2bfb6953ece195be002
#
_entry.id   e8f0f995cf68c2bfb6953ece195be002
#
_cell.length_a   1.000
_cell.length_b   1.000
_cell.length_c   1.000
_cell.angle_alpha   90.00
_cell.angle_beta   90.00
_cell.angle_gamma   90.00
#
_symmetry.space_group_name_H-M   'P 1'
#
loop_
_entity.id
_entity.type
_entity.pdbx_description
1 polymer ?
#
loop_
_entity_poly.entity_id
_entity_poly.type
_entity_poly.pdbx_seq_one_letter_code
_entity_poly.pdbx_strand_id
1 'polypeptide(L)'
;REFESQAWAKIDSIRKLSMPLQQEIWKKEMEYMEEAPVSPVWMDRLLLFASMMKYETIMPYKEEVKKLYARMSEADKQTDDGQEIPAYVYPPATVGVGDMMVDGDLYDANDSLRHISEFKGKFILLDFWSSGCGPCVESIPEMEKVMDLYKDKMTVISISEDPKARWKEYIKTKGIGGNQWNELRKGRTGLALNYQVRGIPHYVLIAPDGKIQDVWSGYGAGSLLGQVEKNLK
;
A
#
# COMPACT_ATOMS: atom_id res chain seq x y z
N ARG A 1 -27.66 7.24 -19.88
CA ARG A 1 -26.56 8.27 -19.81
C ARG A 1 -27.09 9.64 -19.35
N GLU A 2 -28.17 10.16 -19.92
CA GLU A 2 -28.72 11.48 -19.56
C GLU A 2 -29.36 11.48 -18.16
N PHE A 3 -30.11 10.43 -17.81
CA PHE A 3 -30.68 10.23 -16.47
C PHE A 3 -29.58 10.09 -15.38
N GLU A 4 -28.52 9.34 -15.67
CA GLU A 4 -27.37 9.19 -14.76
C GLU A 4 -26.67 10.53 -14.54
N SER A 5 -26.45 11.31 -15.59
CA SER A 5 -25.86 12.65 -15.51
C SER A 5 -26.68 13.59 -14.63
N GLN A 6 -28.01 13.58 -14.78
CA GLN A 6 -28.91 14.40 -13.94
C GLN A 6 -28.92 13.93 -12.48
N ALA A 7 -28.88 12.62 -12.23
CA ALA A 7 -28.81 12.07 -10.88
C ALA A 7 -27.50 12.47 -10.19
N TRP A 8 -26.36 12.38 -10.86
CA TRP A 8 -25.08 12.84 -10.32
C TRP A 8 -25.05 14.33 -10.04
N ALA A 9 -25.62 15.17 -10.93
CA ALA A 9 -25.72 16.62 -10.69
C ALA A 9 -26.55 16.97 -9.44
N LYS A 10 -27.63 16.23 -9.19
CA LYS A 10 -28.43 16.37 -7.96
C LYS A 10 -27.64 15.96 -6.71
N ILE A 11 -26.93 14.82 -6.77
CA ILE A 11 -26.09 14.36 -5.67
C ILE A 11 -25.01 15.39 -5.34
N ASP A 12 -24.35 15.96 -6.34
CA ASP A 12 -23.33 16.99 -6.14
C ASP A 12 -23.92 18.30 -5.55
N SER A 13 -25.12 18.67 -5.96
CA SER A 13 -25.81 19.81 -5.38
C SER A 13 -26.12 19.60 -3.89
N ILE A 14 -26.62 18.42 -3.51
CA ILE A 14 -26.89 18.05 -2.12
C ILE A 14 -25.58 18.04 -1.31
N ARG A 15 -24.50 17.46 -1.84
CA ARG A 15 -23.19 17.45 -1.20
C ARG A 15 -22.67 18.86 -0.94
N LYS A 16 -22.76 19.76 -1.93
CA LYS A 16 -22.35 21.17 -1.77
C LYS A 16 -23.12 21.89 -0.68
N LEU A 17 -24.40 21.60 -0.52
CA LEU A 17 -25.24 22.19 0.52
C LEU A 17 -24.97 21.60 1.91
N SER A 18 -24.71 20.29 2.02
CA SER A 18 -24.51 19.60 3.30
C SER A 18 -23.07 19.67 3.81
N MET A 19 -22.08 19.85 2.93
CA MET A 19 -20.67 19.83 3.28
C MET A 19 -20.26 20.85 4.36
N PRO A 20 -20.69 22.12 4.31
CA PRO A 20 -20.32 23.10 5.36
C PRO A 20 -20.78 22.65 6.75
N LEU A 21 -22.02 22.13 6.85
CA LEU A 21 -22.53 21.60 8.12
C LEU A 21 -21.75 20.37 8.59
N GLN A 22 -21.43 19.47 7.68
CA GLN A 22 -20.61 18.30 7.99
C GLN A 22 -19.21 18.68 8.49
N GLN A 23 -18.60 19.69 7.87
CA GLN A 23 -17.30 20.20 8.30
C GLN A 23 -17.37 20.83 9.69
N GLU A 24 -18.44 21.58 9.99
CA GLU A 24 -18.64 22.13 11.33
C GLU A 24 -18.80 21.03 12.40
N ILE A 25 -19.56 19.97 12.08
CA ILE A 25 -19.69 18.80 12.96
C ILE A 25 -18.32 18.16 13.21
N TRP A 26 -17.53 17.89 12.17
CA TRP A 26 -16.19 17.31 12.32
C TRP A 26 -15.25 18.20 13.14
N LYS A 27 -15.34 19.51 12.96
CA LYS A 27 -14.55 20.46 13.77
C LYS A 27 -14.89 20.32 15.26
N LYS A 28 -16.18 20.28 15.59
CA LYS A 28 -16.64 20.09 16.99
C LYS A 28 -16.26 18.72 17.55
N GLU A 29 -16.31 17.68 16.74
CA GLU A 29 -15.83 16.36 17.14
C GLU A 29 -14.33 16.39 17.46
N MET A 30 -13.50 17.04 16.64
CA MET A 30 -12.07 17.17 16.89
C MET A 30 -11.77 18.02 18.13
N GLU A 31 -12.51 19.10 18.36
CA GLU A 31 -12.42 19.90 19.59
C GLU A 31 -12.74 19.05 20.83
N TYR A 32 -13.79 18.22 20.78
CA TYR A 32 -14.09 17.26 21.85
C TYR A 32 -12.97 16.21 22.01
N MET A 33 -12.44 15.70 20.92
CA MET A 33 -11.34 14.71 20.93
C MET A 33 -10.05 15.29 21.52
N GLU A 34 -9.82 16.60 21.51
CA GLU A 34 -8.66 17.22 22.15
C GLU A 34 -8.63 17.01 23.68
N GLU A 35 -9.77 16.86 24.31
CA GLU A 35 -9.90 16.69 25.77
C GLU A 35 -10.20 15.23 26.16
N ALA A 36 -10.84 14.48 25.26
CA ALA A 36 -11.25 13.09 25.51
C ALA A 36 -10.03 12.15 25.63
N PRO A 37 -10.11 11.08 26.43
CA PRO A 37 -9.05 10.08 26.52
C PRO A 37 -8.88 9.33 25.20
N VAL A 38 -7.65 9.03 24.84
CA VAL A 38 -7.36 8.16 23.69
C VAL A 38 -7.91 6.76 23.98
N SER A 39 -8.72 6.24 23.06
CA SER A 39 -9.38 4.93 23.16
C SER A 39 -9.49 4.31 21.77
N PRO A 40 -9.83 3.03 21.63
CA PRO A 40 -10.03 2.44 20.30
C PRO A 40 -11.03 3.20 19.43
N VAL A 41 -12.14 3.66 19.97
CA VAL A 41 -13.14 4.47 19.24
C VAL A 41 -12.57 5.83 18.83
N TRP A 42 -11.77 6.46 19.71
CA TRP A 42 -11.08 7.70 19.41
C TRP A 42 -10.07 7.52 18.27
N MET A 43 -9.31 6.41 18.26
CA MET A 43 -8.35 6.10 17.21
C MET A 43 -9.02 5.79 15.87
N ASP A 44 -10.10 5.01 15.86
CA ASP A 44 -10.92 4.76 14.65
C ASP A 44 -11.42 6.09 14.04
N ARG A 45 -11.86 7.01 14.91
CA ARG A 45 -12.32 8.32 14.45
C ARG A 45 -11.19 9.17 13.90
N LEU A 46 -10.02 9.16 14.53
CA LEU A 46 -8.83 9.85 14.02
C LEU A 46 -8.38 9.26 12.68
N LEU A 47 -8.40 7.92 12.54
CA LEU A 47 -8.06 7.25 11.27
C LEU A 47 -9.00 7.71 10.14
N LEU A 48 -10.31 7.82 10.42
CA LEU A 48 -11.26 8.34 9.44
C LEU A 48 -10.88 9.76 9.01
N PHE A 49 -10.62 10.69 9.95
CA PHE A 49 -10.23 12.06 9.63
C PHE A 49 -8.91 12.11 8.85
N ALA A 50 -7.91 11.35 9.28
CA ALA A 50 -6.61 11.24 8.61
C ALA A 50 -6.77 10.77 7.16
N SER A 51 -7.56 9.71 6.91
CA SER A 51 -7.79 9.18 5.57
C SER A 51 -8.43 10.17 4.60
N MET A 52 -9.17 11.15 5.14
CA MET A 52 -9.81 12.21 4.36
C MET A 52 -8.89 13.41 4.08
N MET A 53 -7.73 13.54 4.74
CA MET A 53 -6.82 14.69 4.57
C MET A 53 -6.36 14.92 3.13
N LYS A 54 -6.33 13.88 2.30
CA LYS A 54 -6.02 13.98 0.86
C LYS A 54 -7.05 14.79 0.06
N TYR A 55 -8.24 14.99 0.61
CA TYR A 55 -9.32 15.75 0.00
C TYR A 55 -9.51 17.10 0.73
N GLU A 56 -8.67 18.09 0.42
CA GLU A 56 -8.66 19.39 1.13
C GLU A 56 -10.00 20.11 1.18
N THR A 57 -10.79 20.02 0.12
CA THR A 57 -12.13 20.62 0.06
C THR A 57 -13.14 19.90 0.96
N ILE A 58 -12.89 18.66 1.31
CA ILE A 58 -13.74 17.85 2.21
C ILE A 58 -13.24 17.99 3.64
N MET A 59 -11.93 17.82 3.86
CA MET A 59 -11.27 17.83 5.18
C MET A 59 -10.22 18.96 5.24
N PRO A 60 -10.62 20.20 5.53
CA PRO A 60 -9.70 21.34 5.60
C PRO A 60 -8.89 21.41 6.91
N TYR A 61 -9.11 20.51 7.85
CA TYR A 61 -8.59 20.54 9.23
C TYR A 61 -7.31 19.70 9.41
N LYS A 62 -6.34 19.86 8.52
CA LYS A 62 -5.10 19.08 8.54
C LYS A 62 -4.29 19.27 9.82
N GLU A 63 -4.22 20.49 10.33
CA GLU A 63 -3.42 20.79 11.53
C GLU A 63 -4.09 20.25 12.80
N GLU A 64 -5.40 20.28 12.87
CA GLU A 64 -6.18 19.70 13.95
C GLU A 64 -5.97 18.15 13.98
N VAL A 65 -6.02 17.49 12.84
CA VAL A 65 -5.75 16.05 12.75
C VAL A 65 -4.34 15.71 13.19
N LYS A 66 -3.32 16.49 12.78
CA LYS A 66 -1.94 16.32 13.24
C LYS A 66 -1.81 16.52 14.75
N LYS A 67 -2.50 17.51 15.31
CA LYS A 67 -2.51 17.78 16.76
C LYS A 67 -3.12 16.61 17.53
N LEU A 68 -4.21 16.04 17.05
CA LEU A 68 -4.80 14.84 17.63
C LEU A 68 -3.84 13.65 17.55
N TYR A 69 -3.21 13.41 16.40
CA TYR A 69 -2.21 12.35 16.25
C TYR A 69 -1.04 12.50 17.25
N ALA A 70 -0.59 13.72 17.52
CA ALA A 70 0.47 13.98 18.48
C ALA A 70 0.11 13.61 19.94
N ARG A 71 -1.17 13.43 20.25
CA ARG A 71 -1.65 12.97 21.57
C ARG A 71 -1.51 11.47 21.80
N MET A 72 -1.34 10.69 20.72
CA MET A 72 -1.20 9.25 20.82
C MET A 72 0.10 8.87 21.53
N SER A 73 0.01 7.96 22.50
CA SER A 73 1.19 7.36 23.13
C SER A 73 1.91 6.42 22.14
N GLU A 74 3.14 6.03 22.43
CA GLU A 74 3.87 5.05 21.62
C GLU A 74 3.14 3.69 21.61
N ALA A 75 2.44 3.33 22.70
CA ALA A 75 1.62 2.12 22.74
C ALA A 75 0.42 2.20 21.80
N ASP A 76 -0.27 3.36 21.74
CA ASP A 76 -1.38 3.58 20.80
C ASP A 76 -0.91 3.49 19.35
N LYS A 77 0.26 4.04 19.03
CA LYS A 77 0.87 4.00 17.69
C LYS A 77 1.27 2.59 17.24
N GLN A 78 1.43 1.64 18.18
CA GLN A 78 1.71 0.22 17.86
C GLN A 78 0.44 -0.60 17.62
N THR A 79 -0.74 -0.08 17.89
CA THR A 79 -2.01 -0.72 17.52
C THR A 79 -2.21 -0.74 16.01
N ASP A 80 -3.10 -1.57 15.52
CA ASP A 80 -3.39 -1.69 14.09
C ASP A 80 -3.78 -0.35 13.46
N ASP A 81 -4.74 0.36 14.06
CA ASP A 81 -5.19 1.68 13.58
C ASP A 81 -4.09 2.73 13.76
N GLY A 82 -3.35 2.65 14.87
CA GLY A 82 -2.24 3.55 15.16
C GLY A 82 -1.08 3.47 14.17
N GLN A 83 -0.83 2.29 13.60
CA GLN A 83 0.17 2.11 12.54
C GLN A 83 -0.27 2.66 11.19
N GLU A 84 -1.59 2.72 10.93
CA GLU A 84 -2.12 3.21 9.65
C GLU A 84 -2.22 4.74 9.61
N ILE A 85 -2.56 5.39 10.72
CA ILE A 85 -2.78 6.85 10.79
C ILE A 85 -1.58 7.67 10.24
N PRO A 86 -0.31 7.37 10.57
CA PRO A 86 0.84 8.13 10.06
C PRO A 86 0.94 8.18 8.55
N ALA A 87 0.49 7.12 7.86
CA ALA A 87 0.50 7.07 6.40
C ALA A 87 -0.35 8.15 5.74
N TYR A 88 -1.37 8.65 6.44
CA TYR A 88 -2.22 9.73 5.98
C TYR A 88 -1.80 11.10 6.53
N VAL A 89 -1.36 11.15 7.79
CA VAL A 89 -0.95 12.40 8.46
C VAL A 89 0.38 12.91 7.92
N TYR A 90 1.31 12.00 7.67
CA TYR A 90 2.66 12.25 7.13
C TYR A 90 2.93 11.29 5.98
N PRO A 91 2.23 11.46 4.84
CA PRO A 91 2.38 10.52 3.73
C PRO A 91 3.85 10.45 3.31
N PRO A 92 4.42 9.25 3.20
CA PRO A 92 5.79 9.09 2.73
C PRO A 92 5.92 9.57 1.29
N ALA A 93 7.14 9.91 0.90
CA ALA A 93 7.44 10.21 -0.49
C ALA A 93 7.09 9.00 -1.37
N THR A 94 6.34 9.23 -2.43
CA THR A 94 6.03 8.21 -3.43
C THR A 94 7.09 8.22 -4.52
N VAL A 95 7.35 7.05 -5.10
CA VAL A 95 8.32 6.86 -6.19
C VAL A 95 7.64 6.25 -7.42
N GLY A 96 8.22 6.50 -8.58
CA GLY A 96 7.76 6.00 -9.87
C GLY A 96 8.92 5.78 -10.84
N VAL A 97 8.61 5.53 -12.10
CA VAL A 97 9.64 5.29 -13.16
C VAL A 97 10.63 6.45 -13.20
N GLY A 98 11.92 6.12 -13.15
CA GLY A 98 13.04 7.06 -13.13
C GLY A 98 13.57 7.44 -11.75
N ASP A 99 12.76 7.26 -10.69
CA ASP A 99 13.19 7.52 -9.32
C ASP A 99 14.07 6.37 -8.79
N MET A 100 14.82 6.66 -7.72
CA MET A 100 15.52 5.62 -6.97
C MET A 100 14.51 4.79 -6.17
N MET A 101 14.77 3.50 -6.08
CA MET A 101 13.98 2.59 -5.24
C MET A 101 13.97 3.04 -3.77
N VAL A 102 12.84 2.81 -3.10
CA VAL A 102 12.72 2.91 -1.66
C VAL A 102 12.92 1.52 -1.07
N ASP A 103 13.70 1.44 0.01
CA ASP A 103 13.89 0.24 0.79
C ASP A 103 13.08 0.31 2.10
N GLY A 104 12.86 -0.83 2.74
CA GLY A 104 12.12 -0.92 3.99
C GLY A 104 12.33 -2.27 4.66
N ASP A 105 11.92 -2.36 5.92
CA ASP A 105 11.99 -3.59 6.69
C ASP A 105 10.96 -4.60 6.18
N LEU A 106 11.45 -5.71 5.65
CA LEU A 106 10.67 -6.86 5.20
C LEU A 106 11.09 -8.09 6.00
N TYR A 107 10.21 -9.06 6.13
CA TYR A 107 10.47 -10.30 6.84
C TYR A 107 10.23 -11.50 5.92
N ASP A 108 11.15 -12.43 5.90
CA ASP A 108 10.97 -13.69 5.17
C ASP A 108 10.11 -14.70 5.96
N ALA A 109 9.88 -15.87 5.39
CA ALA A 109 9.09 -16.93 6.03
C ALA A 109 9.69 -17.46 7.34
N ASN A 110 10.99 -17.21 7.60
CA ASN A 110 11.70 -17.59 8.82
C ASN A 110 11.78 -16.43 9.83
N ASP A 111 11.05 -15.34 9.60
CA ASP A 111 11.08 -14.10 10.39
C ASP A 111 12.44 -13.36 10.37
N SER A 112 13.28 -13.64 9.40
CA SER A 112 14.55 -12.92 9.19
C SER A 112 14.27 -11.58 8.53
N LEU A 113 14.89 -10.52 9.06
CA LEU A 113 14.82 -9.17 8.47
C LEU A 113 15.56 -9.17 7.13
N ARG A 114 14.91 -8.60 6.13
CA ARG A 114 15.39 -8.55 4.74
C ARG A 114 15.20 -7.15 4.16
N HIS A 115 16.02 -6.81 3.21
CA HIS A 115 15.98 -5.55 2.51
C HIS A 115 16.07 -5.75 0.98
N ILE A 116 15.32 -4.94 0.21
CA ILE A 116 15.36 -4.98 -1.26
C ILE A 116 16.79 -4.72 -1.77
N SER A 117 17.51 -3.84 -1.08
CA SER A 117 18.90 -3.47 -1.41
C SER A 117 19.91 -4.61 -1.36
N GLU A 118 19.60 -5.76 -0.77
CA GLU A 118 20.46 -6.96 -0.78
C GLU A 118 20.77 -7.45 -2.20
N PHE A 119 19.88 -7.13 -3.16
CA PHE A 119 20.00 -7.58 -4.55
C PHE A 119 20.43 -6.47 -5.53
N LYS A 120 20.91 -5.32 -5.03
CA LYS A 120 21.50 -4.29 -5.90
C LYS A 120 22.60 -4.88 -6.80
N GLY A 121 22.68 -4.40 -8.03
CA GLY A 121 23.60 -4.93 -9.06
C GLY A 121 22.96 -5.95 -9.98
N LYS A 122 21.75 -6.44 -9.67
CA LYS A 122 20.86 -7.19 -10.57
C LYS A 122 19.57 -6.43 -10.80
N PHE A 123 18.81 -6.80 -11.80
CA PHE A 123 17.42 -6.39 -11.87
C PHE A 123 16.65 -6.97 -10.69
N ILE A 124 15.68 -6.22 -10.16
CA ILE A 124 14.81 -6.68 -9.08
C ILE A 124 13.36 -6.47 -9.54
N LEU A 125 12.59 -7.54 -9.55
CA LEU A 125 11.15 -7.47 -9.79
C LEU A 125 10.44 -7.58 -8.45
N LEU A 126 9.80 -6.50 -8.00
CA LEU A 126 8.88 -6.55 -6.87
C LEU A 126 7.50 -6.96 -7.38
N ASP A 127 6.87 -7.87 -6.67
CA ASP A 127 5.52 -8.38 -6.91
C ASP A 127 4.70 -8.21 -5.63
N PHE A 128 3.80 -7.22 -5.62
CA PHE A 128 2.86 -7.02 -4.51
C PHE A 128 1.62 -7.86 -4.74
N TRP A 129 1.32 -8.76 -3.80
CA TRP A 129 0.29 -9.77 -3.96
C TRP A 129 -0.43 -10.13 -2.66
N SER A 130 -1.48 -10.93 -2.73
CA SER A 130 -2.08 -11.63 -1.58
C SER A 130 -2.70 -12.95 -1.98
N SER A 131 -2.85 -13.86 -1.02
CA SER A 131 -3.47 -15.17 -1.23
C SER A 131 -4.98 -15.10 -1.55
N GLY A 132 -5.61 -13.96 -1.26
CA GLY A 132 -7.01 -13.69 -1.58
C GLY A 132 -7.23 -13.02 -2.94
N CYS A 133 -6.16 -12.71 -3.66
CA CYS A 133 -6.21 -12.06 -4.97
C CYS A 133 -6.16 -13.12 -6.08
N GLY A 134 -7.27 -13.37 -6.77
CA GLY A 134 -7.37 -14.37 -7.85
C GLY A 134 -6.29 -14.19 -8.94
N PRO A 135 -6.19 -13.01 -9.60
CA PRO A 135 -5.16 -12.77 -10.61
C PRO A 135 -3.72 -12.91 -10.10
N CYS A 136 -3.46 -12.62 -8.81
CA CYS A 136 -2.15 -12.83 -8.22
C CYS A 136 -1.80 -14.33 -8.13
N VAL A 137 -2.76 -15.16 -7.71
CA VAL A 137 -2.59 -16.61 -7.63
C VAL A 137 -2.42 -17.22 -9.03
N GLU A 138 -3.17 -16.73 -10.01
CA GLU A 138 -3.06 -17.15 -11.41
C GLU A 138 -1.70 -16.81 -12.02
N SER A 139 -1.02 -15.74 -11.55
CA SER A 139 0.30 -15.34 -12.06
C SER A 139 1.46 -16.21 -11.53
N ILE A 140 1.28 -16.98 -10.44
CA ILE A 140 2.35 -17.73 -9.78
C ILE A 140 3.12 -18.67 -10.76
N PRO A 141 2.48 -19.49 -11.61
CA PRO A 141 3.21 -20.37 -12.52
C PRO A 141 4.04 -19.60 -13.56
N GLU A 142 3.58 -18.42 -13.97
CA GLU A 142 4.34 -17.58 -14.89
C GLU A 142 5.49 -16.86 -14.18
N MET A 143 5.29 -16.45 -12.92
CA MET A 143 6.35 -15.89 -12.08
C MET A 143 7.49 -16.92 -11.86
N GLU A 144 7.17 -18.18 -11.62
CA GLU A 144 8.17 -19.27 -11.51
C GLU A 144 8.99 -19.40 -12.80
N LYS A 145 8.34 -19.34 -13.98
CA LYS A 145 9.05 -19.32 -15.27
C LYS A 145 9.97 -18.10 -15.41
N VAL A 146 9.50 -16.93 -15.00
CA VAL A 146 10.30 -15.71 -15.02
C VAL A 146 11.53 -15.85 -14.12
N MET A 147 11.35 -16.38 -12.91
CA MET A 147 12.47 -16.65 -11.99
C MET A 147 13.51 -17.59 -12.60
N ASP A 148 13.08 -18.69 -13.23
CA ASP A 148 13.98 -19.66 -13.85
C ASP A 148 14.74 -19.09 -15.06
N LEU A 149 14.02 -18.38 -15.95
CA LEU A 149 14.60 -17.85 -17.19
C LEU A 149 15.62 -16.74 -16.92
N TYR A 150 15.41 -15.94 -15.88
CA TYR A 150 16.21 -14.73 -15.63
C TYR A 150 17.05 -14.79 -14.34
N LYS A 151 17.19 -15.96 -13.69
CA LYS A 151 17.90 -16.16 -12.40
C LYS A 151 19.30 -15.53 -12.33
N ASP A 152 20.02 -15.47 -13.45
CA ASP A 152 21.38 -14.91 -13.49
C ASP A 152 21.36 -13.37 -13.55
N LYS A 153 20.29 -12.77 -14.10
CA LYS A 153 20.17 -11.34 -14.34
C LYS A 153 19.22 -10.63 -13.38
N MET A 154 18.22 -11.34 -12.85
CA MET A 154 17.11 -10.75 -12.08
C MET A 154 16.78 -11.57 -10.85
N THR A 155 16.38 -10.88 -9.80
CA THR A 155 15.80 -11.46 -8.59
C THR A 155 14.34 -11.02 -8.48
N VAL A 156 13.45 -11.97 -8.17
CA VAL A 156 12.06 -11.66 -7.85
C VAL A 156 11.89 -11.61 -6.32
N ILE A 157 11.18 -10.59 -5.84
CA ILE A 157 10.78 -10.44 -4.44
C ILE A 157 9.26 -10.27 -4.42
N SER A 158 8.54 -11.28 -3.94
CA SER A 158 7.09 -11.22 -3.78
C SER A 158 6.76 -10.73 -2.37
N ILE A 159 6.09 -9.57 -2.30
CA ILE A 159 5.73 -8.89 -1.05
C ILE A 159 4.24 -9.11 -0.80
N SER A 160 3.90 -9.89 0.22
CA SER A 160 2.51 -10.20 0.54
C SER A 160 1.87 -9.15 1.43
N GLU A 161 0.61 -8.79 1.12
CA GLU A 161 -0.26 -7.94 1.94
C GLU A 161 -1.09 -8.76 2.96
N ASP A 162 -0.95 -10.08 3.00
CA ASP A 162 -1.71 -10.95 3.92
C ASP A 162 -1.22 -10.81 5.37
N PRO A 163 -2.08 -11.07 6.36
CA PRO A 163 -1.63 -11.27 7.73
C PRO A 163 -0.61 -12.42 7.82
N LYS A 164 0.40 -12.26 8.69
CA LYS A 164 1.56 -13.16 8.83
C LYS A 164 1.19 -14.65 8.83
N ALA A 165 0.22 -15.05 9.64
CA ALA A 165 -0.15 -16.46 9.79
C ALA A 165 -0.73 -17.02 8.48
N ARG A 166 -1.64 -16.27 7.85
CA ARG A 166 -2.26 -16.65 6.57
C ARG A 166 -1.24 -16.75 5.44
N TRP A 167 -0.35 -15.76 5.32
CA TRP A 167 0.70 -15.74 4.33
C TRP A 167 1.63 -16.98 4.46
N LYS A 168 2.17 -17.24 5.67
CA LYS A 168 3.07 -18.38 5.91
C LYS A 168 2.39 -19.71 5.64
N GLU A 169 1.15 -19.89 6.07
CA GLU A 169 0.38 -21.09 5.80
C GLU A 169 0.16 -21.29 4.30
N TYR A 170 -0.19 -20.22 3.58
CA TYR A 170 -0.48 -20.29 2.16
C TYR A 170 0.75 -20.66 1.33
N ILE A 171 1.89 -19.98 1.52
CA ILE A 171 3.12 -20.29 0.78
C ILE A 171 3.61 -21.72 1.06
N LYS A 172 3.51 -22.19 2.31
CA LYS A 172 3.86 -23.56 2.71
C LYS A 172 2.94 -24.60 2.04
N THR A 173 1.63 -24.40 2.11
CA THR A 173 0.63 -25.34 1.59
C THR A 173 0.68 -25.44 0.07
N LYS A 174 0.96 -24.31 -0.61
CA LYS A 174 1.06 -24.25 -2.07
C LYS A 174 2.46 -24.53 -2.61
N GLY A 175 3.47 -24.65 -1.75
CA GLY A 175 4.84 -24.89 -2.14
C GLY A 175 5.47 -23.73 -2.92
N ILE A 176 5.04 -22.48 -2.64
CA ILE A 176 5.52 -21.30 -3.36
C ILE A 176 6.93 -20.98 -2.89
N GLY A 177 7.88 -21.02 -3.82
CA GLY A 177 9.29 -20.75 -3.59
C GLY A 177 9.70 -19.30 -3.82
N GLY A 178 11.01 -19.05 -3.87
CA GLY A 178 11.61 -17.74 -4.11
C GLY A 178 11.64 -16.85 -2.87
N ASN A 179 11.86 -15.55 -3.09
CA ASN A 179 11.91 -14.58 -1.99
C ASN A 179 10.49 -14.12 -1.66
N GLN A 180 9.84 -14.86 -0.77
CA GLN A 180 8.51 -14.55 -0.27
C GLN A 180 8.65 -13.72 1.02
N TRP A 181 8.31 -12.44 0.96
CA TRP A 181 8.50 -11.48 2.05
C TRP A 181 7.19 -10.77 2.42
N ASN A 182 7.18 -10.14 3.59
CA ASN A 182 6.03 -9.41 4.11
C ASN A 182 6.50 -8.27 5.01
N GLU A 183 5.90 -7.09 4.92
CA GLU A 183 6.19 -5.96 5.83
C GLU A 183 5.62 -6.17 7.23
N LEU A 184 4.74 -7.15 7.42
CA LEU A 184 4.00 -7.41 8.67
C LEU A 184 3.21 -6.20 9.18
N ARG A 185 2.79 -5.33 8.26
CA ARG A 185 1.98 -4.14 8.53
C ARG A 185 0.54 -4.37 8.08
N LYS A 186 -0.40 -3.64 8.68
CA LYS A 186 -1.77 -3.61 8.20
C LYS A 186 -1.98 -2.53 7.16
N GLY A 187 -2.89 -2.80 6.24
CA GLY A 187 -3.28 -1.86 5.20
C GLY A 187 -2.18 -1.57 4.19
N ARG A 188 -2.46 -0.66 3.30
CA ARG A 188 -1.50 -0.18 2.30
C ARG A 188 -0.63 0.93 2.87
N THR A 189 0.25 0.56 3.76
CA THR A 189 1.24 1.42 4.40
C THR A 189 2.64 0.98 3.96
N GLY A 190 3.68 1.70 4.37
CA GLY A 190 5.06 1.32 4.05
C GLY A 190 5.35 1.27 2.55
N LEU A 191 5.98 0.21 2.07
CA LEU A 191 6.42 0.07 0.68
C LEU A 191 5.27 0.09 -0.32
N ALA A 192 4.12 -0.50 0.02
CA ALA A 192 2.94 -0.44 -0.85
C ALA A 192 2.49 1.00 -1.11
N LEU A 193 2.62 1.89 -0.12
CA LEU A 193 2.33 3.31 -0.28
C LEU A 193 3.45 4.03 -1.05
N ASN A 194 4.73 3.78 -0.73
CA ASN A 194 5.86 4.36 -1.44
C ASN A 194 5.80 4.05 -2.94
N TYR A 195 5.53 2.80 -3.31
CA TYR A 195 5.42 2.35 -4.70
C TYR A 195 4.03 2.56 -5.33
N GLN A 196 3.14 3.32 -4.67
CA GLN A 196 1.82 3.71 -5.18
C GLN A 196 0.93 2.51 -5.55
N VAL A 197 1.00 1.40 -4.81
CA VAL A 197 0.18 0.20 -5.04
C VAL A 197 -1.29 0.54 -4.83
N ARG A 198 -2.06 0.67 -5.91
CA ARG A 198 -3.51 0.96 -5.87
C ARG A 198 -4.36 -0.30 -5.99
N GLY A 199 -3.81 -1.38 -6.50
CA GLY A 199 -4.43 -2.68 -6.71
C GLY A 199 -3.36 -3.73 -6.94
N ILE A 200 -3.66 -4.98 -6.66
CA ILE A 200 -2.76 -6.12 -6.82
C ILE A 200 -3.32 -7.10 -7.87
N PRO A 201 -2.44 -7.87 -8.59
CA PRO A 201 -1.00 -7.80 -8.52
C PRO A 201 -0.45 -6.46 -9.04
N HIS A 202 0.63 -5.99 -8.41
CA HIS A 202 1.33 -4.78 -8.83
C HIS A 202 2.83 -5.07 -8.88
N TYR A 203 3.44 -4.69 -9.97
CA TYR A 203 4.82 -5.03 -10.26
C TYR A 203 5.67 -3.77 -10.42
N VAL A 204 6.89 -3.83 -9.88
CA VAL A 204 7.90 -2.76 -10.02
C VAL A 204 9.20 -3.40 -10.47
N LEU A 205 9.70 -3.04 -11.62
CA LEU A 205 11.00 -3.48 -12.12
C LEU A 205 12.05 -2.43 -11.79
N ILE A 206 13.06 -2.82 -11.05
CA ILE A 206 14.18 -2.00 -10.61
C ILE A 206 15.43 -2.43 -11.38
N ALA A 207 16.13 -1.48 -11.99
CA ALA A 207 17.40 -1.69 -12.71
C ALA A 207 18.56 -1.95 -11.73
N PRO A 208 19.71 -2.50 -12.21
CA PRO A 208 20.87 -2.79 -11.36
C PRO A 208 21.44 -1.59 -10.60
N ASP A 209 21.24 -0.37 -11.10
CA ASP A 209 21.65 0.89 -10.45
C ASP A 209 20.70 1.34 -9.33
N GLY A 210 19.57 0.65 -9.15
CA GLY A 210 18.54 0.94 -8.15
C GLY A 210 17.44 1.88 -8.65
N LYS A 211 17.43 2.30 -9.91
CA LYS A 211 16.34 3.09 -10.47
C LYS A 211 15.16 2.22 -10.86
N ILE A 212 13.96 2.73 -10.64
CA ILE A 212 12.72 2.11 -11.12
C ILE A 212 12.66 2.27 -12.62
N GLN A 213 12.67 1.14 -13.34
CA GLN A 213 12.65 1.09 -14.80
C GLN A 213 11.24 1.01 -15.36
N ASP A 214 10.35 0.26 -14.69
CA ASP A 214 8.97 0.08 -15.15
C ASP A 214 8.04 -0.25 -13.97
N VAL A 215 6.75 0.09 -14.11
CA VAL A 215 5.70 -0.17 -13.14
C VAL A 215 4.42 -0.55 -13.87
N TRP A 216 3.79 -1.66 -13.49
CA TRP A 216 2.50 -2.06 -14.06
C TRP A 216 1.65 -2.82 -13.02
N SER A 217 0.35 -2.93 -13.30
CA SER A 217 -0.61 -3.63 -12.44
C SER A 217 -1.51 -4.56 -13.25
N GLY A 218 -2.04 -5.57 -12.59
CA GLY A 218 -2.91 -6.57 -13.17
C GLY A 218 -2.14 -7.72 -13.82
N TYR A 219 -2.87 -8.80 -14.08
CA TYR A 219 -2.33 -10.00 -14.71
C TYR A 219 -3.30 -10.54 -15.77
N GLY A 220 -2.74 -11.00 -16.85
CA GLY A 220 -3.37 -11.85 -17.87
C GLY A 220 -2.32 -12.82 -18.40
N ALA A 221 -2.72 -14.01 -18.81
CA ALA A 221 -1.80 -15.06 -19.25
C ALA A 221 -0.78 -14.53 -20.29
N GLY A 222 0.52 -14.71 -20.04
CA GLY A 222 1.62 -14.20 -20.87
C GLY A 222 2.01 -12.74 -20.66
N SER A 223 1.23 -11.97 -19.89
CA SER A 223 1.49 -10.54 -19.71
C SER A 223 2.73 -10.24 -18.88
N LEU A 224 2.97 -11.04 -17.85
CA LEU A 224 4.11 -10.87 -16.96
C LEU A 224 5.43 -11.13 -17.67
N LEU A 225 5.55 -12.28 -18.35
CA LEU A 225 6.74 -12.64 -19.11
C LEU A 225 6.99 -11.63 -20.24
N GLY A 226 5.94 -11.26 -20.98
CA GLY A 226 6.05 -10.26 -22.07
C GLY A 226 6.53 -8.90 -21.58
N GLN A 227 6.10 -8.45 -20.41
CA GLN A 227 6.55 -7.18 -19.82
C GLN A 227 8.00 -7.26 -19.36
N VAL A 228 8.41 -8.38 -18.75
CA VAL A 228 9.81 -8.62 -18.35
C VAL A 228 10.70 -8.68 -19.57
N GLU A 229 10.34 -9.43 -20.61
CA GLU A 229 11.12 -9.55 -21.86
C GLU A 229 11.33 -8.21 -22.56
N LYS A 230 10.30 -7.36 -22.59
CA LYS A 230 10.37 -6.01 -23.16
C LYS A 230 11.43 -5.15 -22.47
N ASN A 231 11.58 -5.31 -21.16
CA ASN A 231 12.42 -4.46 -20.33
C ASN A 231 13.85 -4.98 -20.14
N LEU A 232 14.12 -6.26 -20.38
CA LEU A 232 15.45 -6.87 -20.21
C LEU A 232 16.22 -7.05 -21.52
N LYS A 233 15.70 -6.51 -22.62
CA LYS A 233 16.37 -6.50 -23.93
C LYS A 233 17.50 -5.42 -23.97
#